data_55b1830e304cfbaf57b4fc7068f7d2b7
#
_entry.id   55b1830e304cfbaf57b4fc7068f7d2b7
#
_cell.length_a   1.000
_cell.length_b   1.000
_cell.length_c   1.000
_cell.angle_alpha   90.00
_cell.angle_beta   90.00
_cell.angle_gamma   90.00
#
_symmetry.space_group_name_H-M   'P 1'
#
loop_
_entity.id
_entity.type
_entity.pdbx_description
1 polymer ?
#
loop_
_entity_poly.entity_id
_entity_poly.type
_entity_poly.pdbx_seq_one_letter_code
_entity_poly.pdbx_strand_id
1 'polypeptide(L)'
;MSQVIIYTNSTNGVSVCVPTGELPINEVLAKDAPAGAIIVDDSTLPQGADSVFFDAWKLSGSTVTVDFPTAQAHKLRDFNAAAVQVAQKRQLNTLAGIANAKSDADFASELATSRESIASATTTAELVAIANPV
;
A
#
# COMPACT_ATOMS: atom_id res chain seq x y z
N MET A 1 -16.47 -17.55 -2.71
CA MET A 1 -16.06 -16.29 -3.37
C MET A 1 -17.24 -15.35 -3.33
N SER A 2 -17.00 -14.11 -3.01
CA SER A 2 -18.06 -13.13 -2.76
C SER A 2 -18.05 -12.06 -3.84
N GLN A 3 -19.22 -11.55 -4.15
CA GLN A 3 -19.35 -10.40 -5.04
C GLN A 3 -19.19 -9.12 -4.24
N VAL A 4 -18.50 -8.15 -4.84
CA VAL A 4 -18.29 -6.83 -4.28
C VAL A 4 -18.58 -5.76 -5.33
N ILE A 5 -18.79 -4.55 -4.88
CA ILE A 5 -19.01 -3.38 -5.76
C ILE A 5 -17.73 -2.55 -5.77
N ILE A 6 -17.23 -2.23 -6.95
CA ILE A 6 -16.03 -1.41 -7.10
C ILE A 6 -16.30 -0.18 -7.95
N TYR A 7 -15.60 0.89 -7.66
CA TYR A 7 -15.70 2.13 -8.43
C TYR A 7 -14.45 2.98 -8.23
N THR A 8 -14.21 3.88 -9.19
CA THR A 8 -13.13 4.87 -9.07
C THR A 8 -13.56 5.97 -8.11
N ASN A 9 -12.75 6.25 -7.10
CA ASN A 9 -13.02 7.29 -6.12
C ASN A 9 -12.43 8.65 -6.54
N SER A 10 -12.62 9.67 -5.69
CA SER A 10 -12.17 11.03 -5.96
C SER A 10 -10.66 11.19 -6.07
N THR A 11 -9.88 10.24 -5.59
CA THR A 11 -8.41 10.24 -5.66
C THR A 11 -7.88 9.42 -6.83
N ASN A 12 -8.75 8.98 -7.75
CA ASN A 12 -8.45 8.08 -8.87
C ASN A 12 -8.03 6.67 -8.44
N GLY A 13 -8.20 6.33 -7.18
CA GLY A 13 -8.03 4.97 -6.67
C GLY A 13 -9.32 4.16 -6.82
N VAL A 14 -9.33 2.97 -6.28
CA VAL A 14 -10.47 2.06 -6.32
C VAL A 14 -11.08 1.96 -4.93
N SER A 15 -12.38 2.18 -4.84
CA SER A 15 -13.15 1.89 -3.63
C SER A 15 -13.88 0.56 -3.79
N VAL A 16 -13.90 -0.23 -2.72
CA VAL A 16 -14.55 -1.53 -2.67
C VAL A 16 -15.64 -1.49 -1.61
N CYS A 17 -16.87 -1.76 -2.04
CA CYS A 17 -18.01 -1.88 -1.14
C CYS A 17 -18.33 -3.37 -0.95
N VAL A 18 -18.26 -3.83 0.29
CA VAL A 18 -18.62 -5.22 0.64
C VAL A 18 -20.02 -5.21 1.24
N PRO A 19 -21.04 -5.74 0.52
CA PRO A 19 -22.41 -5.76 1.05
C PRO A 19 -22.51 -6.63 2.30
N THR A 20 -23.38 -6.22 3.22
CA THR A 20 -23.62 -6.95 4.47
C THR A 20 -24.46 -8.21 4.30
N GLY A 21 -25.10 -8.36 3.14
CA GLY A 21 -26.02 -9.46 2.87
C GLY A 21 -27.47 -9.19 3.26
N GLU A 22 -27.76 -8.03 3.82
CA GLU A 22 -29.13 -7.65 4.19
C GLU A 22 -30.00 -7.36 2.97
N LEU A 23 -29.38 -6.83 1.90
CA LEU A 23 -30.05 -6.55 0.63
C LEU A 23 -29.30 -7.26 -0.50
N PRO A 24 -29.99 -7.62 -1.59
CA PRO A 24 -29.32 -8.10 -2.78
C PRO A 24 -28.30 -7.08 -3.31
N ILE A 25 -27.16 -7.56 -3.81
CA ILE A 25 -26.07 -6.70 -4.25
C ILE A 25 -26.50 -5.71 -5.34
N ASN A 26 -27.43 -6.09 -6.22
CA ASN A 26 -27.96 -5.20 -7.25
C ASN A 26 -28.70 -4.01 -6.66
N GLU A 27 -29.40 -4.20 -5.55
CA GLU A 27 -30.08 -3.11 -4.85
C GLU A 27 -29.10 -2.19 -4.15
N VAL A 28 -28.03 -2.75 -3.57
CA VAL A 28 -26.94 -1.94 -2.97
C VAL A 28 -26.26 -1.10 -4.04
N LEU A 29 -26.00 -1.69 -5.21
CA LEU A 29 -25.40 -0.98 -6.34
C LEU A 29 -26.26 0.21 -6.78
N ALA A 30 -27.57 -0.01 -6.91
CA ALA A 30 -28.47 1.05 -7.38
C ALA A 30 -28.66 2.17 -6.35
N LYS A 31 -28.63 1.83 -5.06
CA LYS A 31 -28.99 2.75 -3.98
C LYS A 31 -27.79 3.50 -3.41
N ASP A 32 -26.70 2.81 -3.17
CA ASP A 32 -25.58 3.33 -2.38
C ASP A 32 -24.31 3.58 -3.17
N ALA A 33 -24.21 3.04 -4.40
CA ALA A 33 -23.00 3.18 -5.19
C ALA A 33 -23.11 4.34 -6.20
N PRO A 34 -21.99 5.01 -6.50
CA PRO A 34 -21.99 6.07 -7.51
C PRO A 34 -22.17 5.52 -8.91
N ALA A 35 -22.49 6.43 -9.85
CA ALA A 35 -22.57 6.08 -11.27
C ALA A 35 -21.24 5.52 -11.75
N GLY A 36 -21.30 4.45 -12.57
CA GLY A 36 -20.11 3.78 -13.08
C GLY A 36 -19.57 2.66 -12.19
N ALA A 37 -20.14 2.49 -10.99
CA ALA A 37 -19.78 1.35 -10.15
C ALA A 37 -20.21 0.03 -10.77
N ILE A 38 -19.43 -1.02 -10.57
CA ILE A 38 -19.67 -2.35 -11.12
C ILE A 38 -19.57 -3.43 -10.05
N ILE A 39 -20.21 -4.55 -10.33
CA ILE A 39 -20.17 -5.75 -9.48
C ILE A 39 -19.12 -6.70 -10.05
N VAL A 40 -18.17 -7.13 -9.22
CA VAL A 40 -17.16 -8.13 -9.58
C VAL A 40 -17.05 -9.17 -8.47
N ASP A 41 -16.49 -10.33 -8.80
CA ASP A 41 -16.09 -11.32 -7.81
C ASP A 41 -14.81 -10.83 -7.10
N ASP A 42 -14.75 -10.96 -5.79
CA ASP A 42 -13.59 -10.50 -5.01
C ASP A 42 -12.31 -11.23 -5.38
N SER A 43 -12.41 -12.44 -5.96
CA SER A 43 -11.25 -13.18 -6.44
C SER A 43 -10.57 -12.54 -7.67
N THR A 44 -11.26 -11.63 -8.37
CA THR A 44 -10.70 -10.91 -9.52
C THR A 44 -9.87 -9.70 -9.12
N LEU A 45 -9.92 -9.30 -7.85
CA LEU A 45 -9.14 -8.18 -7.33
C LEU A 45 -7.68 -8.60 -7.12
N PRO A 46 -6.73 -7.65 -7.13
CA PRO A 46 -5.33 -7.97 -6.88
C PRO A 46 -5.15 -8.74 -5.56
N GLN A 47 -4.35 -9.80 -5.59
CA GLN A 47 -4.12 -10.70 -4.48
C GLN A 47 -2.63 -10.69 -4.08
N GLY A 48 -2.31 -11.28 -2.92
CA GLY A 48 -0.93 -11.41 -2.46
C GLY A 48 -0.23 -10.07 -2.27
N ALA A 49 0.96 -9.94 -2.85
CA ALA A 49 1.73 -8.70 -2.76
C ALA A 49 1.00 -7.49 -3.34
N ASP A 50 0.21 -7.68 -4.39
CA ASP A 50 -0.56 -6.61 -5.00
C ASP A 50 -1.65 -6.06 -4.07
N SER A 51 -2.20 -6.87 -3.18
CA SER A 51 -3.22 -6.43 -2.23
C SER A 51 -2.67 -5.45 -1.18
N VAL A 52 -1.38 -5.49 -0.91
CA VAL A 52 -0.72 -4.58 0.04
C VAL A 52 -0.77 -3.13 -0.46
N PHE A 53 -0.77 -2.95 -1.78
CA PHE A 53 -0.74 -1.62 -2.41
C PHE A 53 -2.13 -1.17 -2.86
N PHE A 54 -3.12 -1.33 -1.99
CA PHE A 54 -4.51 -0.95 -2.29
C PHE A 54 -4.63 0.50 -2.78
N ASP A 55 -3.86 1.41 -2.21
CA ASP A 55 -3.88 2.83 -2.59
C ASP A 55 -3.34 3.08 -4.00
N ALA A 56 -2.67 2.11 -4.59
CA ALA A 56 -2.15 2.18 -5.96
C ALA A 56 -3.04 1.45 -6.97
N TRP A 57 -4.18 0.93 -6.56
CA TRP A 57 -5.09 0.24 -7.46
C TRP A 57 -5.74 1.21 -8.42
N LYS A 58 -5.91 0.76 -9.66
CA LYS A 58 -6.59 1.50 -10.72
C LYS A 58 -7.63 0.61 -11.38
N LEU A 59 -8.79 1.19 -11.67
CA LEU A 59 -9.87 0.51 -12.36
C LEU A 59 -9.83 0.88 -13.84
N SER A 60 -9.75 -0.13 -14.70
CA SER A 60 -9.82 0.01 -16.14
C SER A 60 -10.89 -0.94 -16.67
N GLY A 61 -12.02 -0.38 -17.12
CA GLY A 61 -13.18 -1.19 -17.49
C GLY A 61 -13.70 -1.97 -16.29
N SER A 62 -13.60 -3.29 -16.31
CA SER A 62 -13.98 -4.17 -15.21
C SER A 62 -12.77 -4.80 -14.50
N THR A 63 -11.57 -4.37 -14.85
CA THR A 63 -10.32 -4.95 -14.31
C THR A 63 -9.64 -3.96 -13.37
N VAL A 64 -9.24 -4.46 -12.21
CA VAL A 64 -8.44 -3.71 -11.25
C VAL A 64 -6.99 -4.16 -11.37
N THR A 65 -6.09 -3.21 -11.54
CA THR A 65 -4.64 -3.45 -11.61
C THR A 65 -3.92 -2.55 -10.64
N VAL A 66 -2.69 -2.91 -10.29
CA VAL A 66 -1.82 -2.06 -9.47
C VAL A 66 -1.02 -1.15 -10.40
N ASP A 67 -1.08 0.15 -10.15
CA ASP A 67 -0.21 1.11 -10.81
C ASP A 67 1.16 1.05 -10.13
N PHE A 68 2.11 0.36 -10.75
CA PHE A 68 3.40 0.08 -10.12
C PHE A 68 4.19 1.34 -9.74
N PRO A 69 4.31 2.38 -10.59
CA PRO A 69 4.98 3.61 -10.16
C PRO A 69 4.37 4.24 -8.90
N THR A 70 3.04 4.20 -8.77
CA THR A 70 2.33 4.68 -7.57
C THR A 70 2.65 3.81 -6.36
N ALA A 71 2.65 2.48 -6.52
CA ALA A 71 3.00 1.54 -5.45
C ALA A 71 4.44 1.77 -4.98
N GLN A 72 5.36 1.97 -5.91
CA GLN A 72 6.77 2.25 -5.61
C GLN A 72 6.93 3.55 -4.83
N ALA A 73 6.22 4.62 -5.24
CA ALA A 73 6.23 5.90 -4.54
C ALA A 73 5.66 5.79 -3.12
N HIS A 74 4.58 5.02 -2.94
CA HIS A 74 3.99 4.77 -1.63
C HIS A 74 4.93 3.96 -0.73
N LYS A 75 5.60 2.97 -1.28
CA LYS A 75 6.59 2.18 -0.52
C LYS A 75 7.73 3.06 -0.04
N LEU A 76 8.25 3.93 -0.89
CA LEU A 76 9.31 4.87 -0.52
C LEU A 76 8.83 5.86 0.54
N ARG A 77 7.64 6.40 0.40
CA ARG A 77 7.03 7.30 1.38
C ARG A 77 6.94 6.64 2.77
N ASP A 78 6.41 5.42 2.81
CA ASP A 78 6.22 4.70 4.07
C ASP A 78 7.56 4.29 4.68
N PHE A 79 8.52 3.89 3.84
CA PHE A 79 9.88 3.60 4.28
C PHE A 79 10.54 4.83 4.90
N ASN A 80 10.43 5.98 4.24
CA ASN A 80 11.01 7.22 4.75
C ASN A 80 10.36 7.68 6.05
N ALA A 81 9.05 7.51 6.21
CA ALA A 81 8.35 7.80 7.45
C ALA A 81 8.86 6.92 8.60
N ALA A 82 9.05 5.62 8.35
CA ALA A 82 9.61 4.70 9.33
C ALA A 82 11.07 5.08 9.67
N ALA A 83 11.86 5.46 8.66
CA ALA A 83 13.24 5.88 8.85
C ALA A 83 13.36 7.13 9.75
N VAL A 84 12.47 8.10 9.58
CA VAL A 84 12.43 9.29 10.43
C VAL A 84 12.14 8.92 11.89
N GLN A 85 11.20 8.03 12.12
CA GLN A 85 10.87 7.58 13.48
C GLN A 85 12.08 6.90 14.15
N VAL A 86 12.76 6.03 13.41
CA VAL A 86 13.97 5.36 13.93
C VAL A 86 15.08 6.36 14.20
N ALA A 87 15.28 7.32 13.30
CA ALA A 87 16.30 8.36 13.49
C ALA A 87 16.03 9.20 14.73
N GLN A 88 14.77 9.55 14.98
CA GLN A 88 14.37 10.28 16.19
C GLN A 88 14.65 9.47 17.46
N LYS A 89 14.32 8.17 17.43
CA LYS A 89 14.58 7.26 18.56
C LYS A 89 16.10 7.18 18.84
N ARG A 90 16.91 7.07 17.80
CA ARG A 90 18.38 7.04 17.93
C ARG A 90 18.91 8.32 18.55
N GLN A 91 18.40 9.47 18.14
CA GLN A 91 18.78 10.75 18.70
C GLN A 91 18.39 10.86 20.19
N LEU A 92 17.18 10.44 20.52
CA LEU A 92 16.72 10.42 21.92
C LEU A 92 17.57 9.49 22.79
N ASN A 93 17.96 8.32 22.27
CA ASN A 93 18.86 7.40 22.96
C ASN A 93 20.21 8.08 23.24
N THR A 94 20.78 8.76 22.27
CA THR A 94 22.06 9.47 22.42
C THR A 94 21.94 10.55 23.51
N LEU A 95 20.88 11.35 23.49
CA LEU A 95 20.65 12.38 24.49
C LEU A 95 20.46 11.80 25.91
N ALA A 96 19.88 10.61 25.99
CA ALA A 96 19.65 9.93 27.29
C ALA A 96 20.86 9.13 27.75
N GLY A 97 21.94 9.09 26.99
CA GLY A 97 23.14 8.30 27.31
C GLY A 97 22.97 6.82 27.06
N ILE A 98 21.99 6.42 26.23
CA ILE A 98 21.71 5.03 25.87
C ILE A 98 22.42 4.74 24.55
N ALA A 99 23.23 3.67 24.49
CA ALA A 99 23.92 3.27 23.28
C ALA A 99 22.93 2.72 22.24
N ASN A 100 23.10 3.13 20.98
CA ASN A 100 22.40 2.54 19.85
C ASN A 100 23.11 1.23 19.45
N ALA A 101 22.31 0.21 19.09
CA ALA A 101 22.86 -1.09 18.68
C ALA A 101 23.69 -1.00 17.39
N LYS A 102 23.43 -0.01 16.57
CA LYS A 102 24.01 0.19 15.25
C LYS A 102 24.62 1.59 15.19
N SER A 103 25.78 1.74 14.56
CA SER A 103 26.39 3.06 14.37
C SER A 103 25.58 3.92 13.39
N ASP A 104 25.78 5.23 13.46
CA ASP A 104 25.12 6.16 12.52
C ASP A 104 25.51 5.87 11.07
N ALA A 105 26.78 5.52 10.84
CA ALA A 105 27.28 5.19 9.51
C ALA A 105 26.60 3.93 8.96
N ASP A 106 26.45 2.89 9.78
CA ASP A 106 25.77 1.65 9.38
C ASP A 106 24.28 1.88 9.14
N PHE A 107 23.64 2.67 9.99
CA PHE A 107 22.23 3.01 9.79
C PHE A 107 22.02 3.77 8.48
N ALA A 108 22.85 4.78 8.20
CA ALA A 108 22.77 5.55 6.96
C ALA A 108 23.02 4.67 5.73
N SER A 109 23.97 3.76 5.80
CA SER A 109 24.30 2.82 4.72
C SER A 109 23.15 1.87 4.44
N GLU A 110 22.50 1.33 5.48
CA GLU A 110 21.34 0.46 5.33
C GLU A 110 20.14 1.20 4.71
N LEU A 111 19.90 2.45 5.12
CA LEU A 111 18.84 3.27 4.50
C LEU A 111 19.09 3.47 3.02
N ALA A 112 20.33 3.81 2.64
CA ALA A 112 20.70 4.03 1.24
C ALA A 112 20.52 2.77 0.41
N THR A 113 20.93 1.61 0.91
CA THR A 113 20.77 0.32 0.24
C THR A 113 19.30 -0.03 0.04
N SER A 114 18.47 0.15 1.06
CA SER A 114 17.04 -0.15 0.98
C SER A 114 16.33 0.80 0.00
N ARG A 115 16.67 2.09 0.01
CA ARG A 115 16.11 3.07 -0.94
C ARG A 115 16.48 2.72 -2.38
N GLU A 116 17.70 2.28 -2.61
CA GLU A 116 18.15 1.83 -3.93
C GLU A 116 17.37 0.58 -4.37
N SER A 117 17.13 -0.35 -3.46
CA SER A 117 16.32 -1.54 -3.73
C SER A 117 14.88 -1.18 -4.10
N ILE A 118 14.28 -0.19 -3.42
CA ILE A 118 12.95 0.32 -3.79
C ILE A 118 12.98 0.92 -5.19
N ALA A 119 13.98 1.74 -5.49
CA ALA A 119 14.08 2.41 -6.78
C ALA A 119 14.32 1.45 -7.94
N SER A 120 15.00 0.32 -7.71
CA SER A 120 15.31 -0.69 -8.72
C SER A 120 14.31 -1.83 -8.79
N ALA A 121 13.33 -1.88 -7.89
CA ALA A 121 12.29 -2.92 -7.90
C ALA A 121 11.46 -2.86 -9.18
N THR A 122 11.06 -4.02 -9.67
CA THR A 122 10.24 -4.16 -10.87
C THR A 122 8.90 -4.82 -10.60
N THR A 123 8.69 -5.39 -9.42
CA THR A 123 7.45 -6.05 -9.02
C THR A 123 7.01 -5.63 -7.63
N THR A 124 5.71 -5.75 -7.35
CA THR A 124 5.17 -5.49 -6.01
C THR A 124 5.72 -6.47 -4.97
N ALA A 125 5.99 -7.72 -5.37
CA ALA A 125 6.60 -8.71 -4.49
C ALA A 125 7.99 -8.26 -4.01
N GLU A 126 8.79 -7.67 -4.88
CA GLU A 126 10.09 -7.11 -4.51
C GLU A 126 9.94 -5.94 -3.54
N LEU A 127 8.95 -5.07 -3.73
CA LEU A 127 8.67 -3.97 -2.82
C LEU A 127 8.27 -4.46 -1.42
N VAL A 128 7.40 -5.47 -1.35
CA VAL A 128 6.94 -6.05 -0.08
C VAL A 128 8.09 -6.69 0.68
N ALA A 129 9.04 -7.30 -0.04
CA ALA A 129 10.20 -7.97 0.57
C ALA A 129 11.18 -7.00 1.24
N ILE A 130 11.13 -5.70 0.93
CA ILE A 130 12.01 -4.71 1.53
C ILE A 130 11.46 -4.33 2.90
N ALA A 131 12.23 -4.65 3.95
CA ALA A 131 11.83 -4.35 5.33
C ALA A 131 11.98 -2.85 5.64
N ASN A 132 11.09 -2.36 6.50
CA ASN A 132 11.24 -1.02 7.04
C ASN A 132 12.43 -0.95 8.02
N PRO A 133 13.05 0.22 8.20
CA PRO A 133 14.11 0.40 9.19
C PRO A 133 13.62 0.10 10.61
N VAL A 134 14.50 -0.41 11.43
CA VAL A 134 14.23 -0.69 12.86
C VAL A 134 15.31 -0.13 13.76
#